data_e866351a445da51ad37ea1419c8c0191
#
_entry.id   e866351a445da51ad37ea1419c8c0191
#
_cell.length_a   1.000
_cell.length_b   1.000
_cell.length_c   1.000
_cell.angle_alpha   90.00
_cell.angle_beta   90.00
_cell.angle_gamma   90.00
#
_symmetry.space_group_name_H-M   'P 1'
#
loop_
_entity.id
_entity.type
_entity.pdbx_description
1 polymer ?
#
loop_
_entity_poly.entity_id
_entity_poly.type
_entity_poly.pdbx_seq_one_letter_code
_entity_poly.pdbx_strand_id
1 'polypeptide(L)' 'MNLDFTVKEVYGVSRYYPDNRTSRCIVNSLMKQKCLNATQVKTLKVVGGFTINLKRTVEF' A
#
# COMPACT_ATOMS: atom_id res chain seq x y z
N MET A 1 -11.00 -4.42 8.41
CA MET A 1 -9.74 -5.15 8.15
C MET A 1 -8.61 -4.17 7.97
N ASN A 2 -7.49 -4.42 8.60
CA ASN A 2 -6.34 -3.52 8.58
C ASN A 2 -5.30 -3.99 7.57
N LEU A 3 -4.82 -3.06 6.77
CA LEU A 3 -3.73 -3.31 5.83
C LEU A 3 -2.52 -2.47 6.24
N ASP A 4 -1.36 -3.09 6.25
CA ASP A 4 -0.11 -2.41 6.58
C ASP A 4 0.72 -2.21 5.32
N PHE A 5 1.18 -0.99 5.12
CA PHE A 5 2.02 -0.64 3.98
C PHE A 5 3.27 0.10 4.43
N THR A 6 4.35 -0.15 3.71
CA THR A 6 5.58 0.63 3.83
C THR A 6 5.63 1.62 2.67
N VAL A 7 5.81 2.90 2.99
CA VAL A 7 5.90 3.95 1.98
C VAL A 7 7.37 4.20 1.65
N LYS A 8 7.72 4.08 0.38
CA LYS A 8 9.06 4.41 -0.11
C LYS A 8 8.96 5.52 -1.13
N GLU A 9 9.79 6.55 -0.97
CA GLU A 9 9.89 7.63 -1.93
C GLU A 9 11.16 7.48 -2.75
N VAL A 10 11.01 7.37 -4.06
CA VAL A 10 12.11 7.28 -5.01
C VAL A 10 11.88 8.33 -6.09
N TYR A 11 12.83 9.24 -6.24
CA TYR A 11 12.75 10.33 -7.23
C TYR A 11 11.45 11.15 -7.13
N GLY A 12 11.02 11.43 -5.91
CA GLY A 12 9.81 12.21 -5.69
C GLY A 12 8.49 11.46 -5.90
N VAL A 13 8.55 10.17 -6.19
CA VAL A 13 7.37 9.33 -6.38
C VAL A 13 7.20 8.43 -5.17
N SER A 14 6.03 8.49 -4.56
CA SER A 14 5.71 7.62 -3.42
C SER A 14 5.16 6.29 -3.90
N ARG A 15 5.72 5.21 -3.37
CA ARG A 15 5.26 3.87 -3.65
C ARG A 15 4.90 3.17 -2.35
N TYR A 16 3.78 2.46 -2.37
CA TYR A 16 3.22 1.79 -1.19
C TYR A 16 3.37 0.28 -1.36
N TYR A 17 4.15 -0.32 -0.47
CA TYR A 17 4.40 -1.76 -0.51
C TYR A 17 3.66 -2.43 0.64
N PRO A 18 2.86 -3.48 0.39
CA PRO A 18 2.23 -4.22 1.47
C PRO A 18 3.29 -4.83 2.39
N ASP A 19 3.16 -4.58 3.69
CA ASP A 19 4.21 -4.89 4.65
C ASP A 19 4.07 -6.29 5.26
N ASN A 20 2.85 -6.80 5.41
CA ASN A 20 2.64 -8.12 5.97
C ASN A 20 2.02 -9.07 4.94
N ARG A 21 2.00 -10.36 5.30
CA ARG A 21 1.51 -11.39 4.40
C ARG A 21 0.04 -11.21 4.02
N THR A 22 -0.80 -10.84 4.96
CA THR A 22 -2.22 -10.60 4.73
C THR A 22 -2.42 -9.46 3.74
N SER A 23 -1.72 -8.34 3.94
CA SER A 23 -1.78 -7.20 3.03
C SER A 23 -1.30 -7.56 1.64
N ARG A 24 -0.23 -8.35 1.53
CA ARG A 24 0.28 -8.82 0.23
C ARG A 24 -0.74 -9.68 -0.50
N CYS A 25 -1.39 -10.58 0.21
CA CYS A 25 -2.42 -11.44 -0.39
C CYS A 25 -3.59 -10.62 -0.91
N ILE A 26 -4.07 -9.68 -0.12
CA ILE A 26 -5.20 -8.84 -0.49
C ILE A 26 -4.86 -7.95 -1.69
N VAL A 27 -3.72 -7.28 -1.65
CA VAL A 27 -3.28 -6.41 -2.74
C VAL A 27 -3.08 -7.20 -4.02
N ASN A 28 -2.45 -8.37 -3.94
CA ASN A 28 -2.24 -9.20 -5.11
C ASN A 28 -3.56 -9.72 -5.69
N SER A 29 -4.52 -10.07 -4.85
CA SER A 29 -5.84 -10.53 -5.30
C SER A 29 -6.66 -9.44 -5.95
N LEU A 30 -6.65 -8.24 -5.36
CA LEU A 30 -7.50 -7.14 -5.82
C LEU A 30 -6.86 -6.35 -6.95
N MET A 31 -5.58 -6.05 -6.85
CA MET A 31 -4.90 -5.15 -7.78
C MET A 31 -3.94 -5.85 -8.72
N LYS A 32 -3.53 -7.08 -8.40
CA LYS A 32 -2.55 -7.85 -9.17
C LYS A 32 -1.24 -7.10 -9.39
N GLN A 33 -0.82 -6.36 -8.39
CA GLN A 33 0.40 -5.54 -8.41
C GLN A 33 1.23 -5.79 -7.17
N LYS A 34 2.54 -5.56 -7.27
CA LYS A 34 3.45 -5.70 -6.13
C LYS A 34 3.47 -4.46 -5.26
N CYS A 35 3.19 -3.30 -5.83
CA CYS A 35 3.12 -2.04 -5.11
C CYS A 35 1.99 -1.18 -5.66
N LEU A 36 1.57 -0.23 -4.86
CA LEU A 36 0.47 0.67 -5.22
C LEU A 36 0.94 2.12 -5.23
N ASN A 37 0.24 2.96 -5.97
CA ASN A 37 0.42 4.39 -5.91
C ASN A 37 -0.55 5.01 -4.90
N ALA A 38 -0.42 6.31 -4.63
CA ALA A 38 -1.27 7.01 -3.67
C ALA A 38 -2.76 6.92 -4.03
N THR A 39 -3.10 7.00 -5.30
CA THR A 39 -4.48 6.91 -5.78
C THR A 39 -5.08 5.55 -5.49
N GLN A 40 -4.33 4.48 -5.73
CA GLN A 40 -4.78 3.12 -5.48
C GLN A 40 -5.00 2.84 -3.99
N VAL A 41 -4.09 3.33 -3.14
CA VAL A 41 -4.24 3.21 -1.69
C VAL A 41 -5.48 3.95 -1.22
N LYS A 42 -5.73 5.14 -1.73
CA LYS A 42 -6.91 5.92 -1.42
C LYS A 42 -8.19 5.19 -1.84
N THR A 43 -8.17 4.55 -3.00
CA THR A 43 -9.29 3.75 -3.48
C THR A 43 -9.60 2.59 -2.54
N LEU A 44 -8.59 1.87 -2.09
CA LEU A 44 -8.78 0.80 -1.11
C LEU A 44 -9.38 1.31 0.19
N LYS A 45 -8.95 2.47 0.64
CA LYS A 45 -9.43 3.06 1.88
C LYS A 45 -10.89 3.51 1.75
N VAL A 46 -11.24 4.18 0.67
CA VAL A 46 -12.57 4.78 0.49
C VAL A 46 -13.57 3.76 -0.04
N VAL A 47 -13.21 3.05 -1.09
CA VAL A 47 -14.11 2.10 -1.76
C VAL A 47 -14.15 0.75 -1.06
N GLY A 48 -12.96 0.25 -0.69
CA GLY A 48 -12.83 -1.06 -0.05
C GLY A 48 -13.15 -1.06 1.44
N GLY A 49 -13.18 0.11 2.09
CA GLY A 49 -13.42 0.21 3.52
C GLY A 49 -12.30 -0.33 4.40
N PHE A 50 -11.08 -0.49 3.86
CA PHE A 50 -9.96 -0.97 4.63
C PHE A 50 -9.34 0.15 5.48
N THR A 51 -8.86 -0.22 6.67
CA THR A 51 -8.05 0.67 7.48
C THR A 51 -6.60 0.53 7.01
N ILE A 52 -5.99 1.62 6.58
CA ILE A 52 -4.65 1.62 6.04
C ILE A 52 -3.68 2.17 7.07
N ASN A 53 -2.68 1.36 7.43
CA ASN A 53 -1.59 1.77 8.31
C ASN A 53 -0.34 1.96 7.47
N LEU A 54 0.28 3.12 7.56
CA LEU A 54 1.44 3.46 6.76
C LEU A 54 2.68 3.58 7.64
N LYS A 55 3.76 2.91 7.22
CA LYS A 55 5.08 3.08 7.80
C LYS A 55 5.96 3.78 6.78
N ARG A 56 6.49 4.92 7.15
CA ARG A 56 7.34 5.69 6.25
C ARG A 56 8.79 5.26 6.44
N THR A 57 9.37 4.78 5.36
CA THR A 57 10.79 4.45 5.32
C THR A 57 11.47 5.33 4.29
N VAL A 58 12.51 6.04 4.71
CA VAL A 58 13.32 6.83 3.78
C VAL A 58 14.58 6.03 3.49
N GLU A 59 14.69 5.54 2.26
CA GLU A 59 15.89 4.86 1.79
C GLU A 59 16.48 5.64 0.64
N PHE A 60 17.76 5.86 0.71
CA PHE A 60 18.51 6.48 -0.35
C PHE A 60 19.52 5.50 -0.92
#